data_50ba3a20331eb03b963735f16e18ab94
#
_entry.id   50ba3a20331eb03b963735f16e18ab94
#
_cell.length_a   1.000
_cell.length_b   1.000
_cell.length_c   1.000
_cell.angle_alpha   90.00
_cell.angle_beta   90.00
_cell.angle_gamma   90.00
#
_symmetry.space_group_name_H-M   'P 1'
#
loop_
_entity.id
_entity.type
_entity.pdbx_description
1 polymer ?
#
loop_
_entity_poly.entity_id
_entity_poly.type
_entity_poly.pdbx_seq_one_letter_code
_entity_poly.pdbx_strand_id
1 'polypeptide(L)'
;MGRTDRTPSADGGAGVSRRRTLRAAGALGAGLSVAVSGCLGGAFGGSRTLTVDYHPYYSQAFSALVIRHGELWEEHVPVDEVEWHAVLQGAPTVNRLISGDTDLGYMGDNPAIISAANTDTPLRVVGLSGYSMGQQGNLCVVADGADVDAPADLDGRTVNVTQGTLSHRFLLAVIDAEGIDVEIRDQEINAIVTNLREGSIDVAFGWEPSMSRVVNQDGAGRYLFTGAAYEEPDLGAMVMPDSLIEERPEVAKGWLKAELEAKHVLETEPERALDLGMREEDLSRDLDRETVHATLYEDLNVDGDAARQRFYTDFSTIEPARELLTETGPAFLREEAAVIDREPPADRFDSELLAEAIAELEDEVEWDPRQVGERP
;
A
#
# COMPACT_ATOMS: atom_id res chain seq x y z
N MET A 1 35.47 -46.34 -41.93
CA MET A 1 34.99 -47.58 -41.36
C MET A 1 34.05 -47.22 -40.24
N GLY A 2 32.80 -47.34 -40.31
CA GLY A 2 31.67 -47.98 -40.93
C GLY A 2 30.48 -47.42 -40.17
N ARG A 3 29.59 -46.68 -40.69
CA ARG A 3 28.26 -46.96 -41.28
C ARG A 3 27.39 -47.93 -40.48
N THR A 4 26.24 -47.42 -39.97
CA THR A 4 24.83 -47.83 -40.21
C THR A 4 23.96 -46.98 -39.25
N ASP A 5 23.19 -46.02 -39.65
CA ASP A 5 21.96 -45.97 -40.45
C ASP A 5 20.88 -46.97 -39.97
N ARG A 6 19.77 -46.37 -39.41
CA ARG A 6 18.39 -46.81 -39.64
C ARG A 6 17.37 -46.00 -38.81
N THR A 7 16.72 -45.06 -39.44
CA THR A 7 15.28 -44.84 -39.28
C THR A 7 14.58 -45.85 -40.20
N PRO A 8 13.26 -46.21 -40.11
CA PRO A 8 12.11 -45.27 -40.09
C PRO A 8 10.80 -45.78 -39.43
N SER A 9 9.76 -44.96 -39.67
CA SER A 9 8.30 -45.23 -39.81
C SER A 9 7.50 -45.19 -38.52
N ALA A 10 6.59 -44.27 -38.32
CA ALA A 10 5.31 -43.87 -38.93
C ALA A 10 4.20 -44.96 -38.80
N ASP A 11 3.13 -44.48 -38.30
CA ASP A 11 1.69 -44.82 -38.43
C ASP A 11 1.05 -44.93 -37.05
N GLY A 12 -0.06 -44.29 -36.74
CA GLY A 12 -1.24 -43.93 -37.47
C GLY A 12 -2.44 -44.29 -36.62
N GLY A 13 -3.39 -43.42 -36.55
CA GLY A 13 -4.71 -43.95 -36.37
C GLY A 13 -5.53 -43.47 -35.18
N ALA A 14 -6.41 -42.52 -35.49
CA ALA A 14 -7.84 -42.55 -35.27
C ALA A 14 -8.39 -42.40 -33.83
N GLY A 15 -9.02 -41.31 -33.63
CA GLY A 15 -10.13 -40.92 -32.86
C GLY A 15 -11.27 -41.90 -32.59
N VAL A 16 -11.87 -41.72 -31.43
CA VAL A 16 -13.30 -42.06 -31.23
C VAL A 16 -13.91 -41.07 -30.24
N SER A 17 -14.81 -40.31 -30.75
CA SER A 17 -15.89 -39.62 -30.05
C SER A 17 -16.86 -40.64 -29.49
N ARG A 18 -17.31 -40.51 -28.24
CA ARG A 18 -18.60 -41.06 -27.81
C ARG A 18 -19.26 -40.19 -26.74
N ARG A 19 -20.21 -39.39 -27.24
CA ARG A 19 -21.38 -38.97 -26.47
C ARG A 19 -22.15 -40.22 -26.03
N ARG A 20 -22.56 -40.24 -24.76
CA ARG A 20 -23.73 -41.05 -24.36
C ARG A 20 -24.59 -40.27 -23.38
N THR A 21 -25.69 -39.81 -23.91
CA THR A 21 -26.94 -39.48 -23.25
C THR A 21 -27.54 -40.73 -22.61
N LEU A 22 -28.04 -40.57 -21.37
CA LEU A 22 -29.08 -41.46 -20.83
C LEU A 22 -30.10 -40.62 -20.06
N ARG A 23 -31.30 -40.59 -20.64
CA ARG A 23 -32.55 -40.20 -19.99
C ARG A 23 -33.15 -41.44 -19.35
N ALA A 24 -33.76 -41.26 -18.20
CA ALA A 24 -34.93 -42.00 -17.72
C ALA A 24 -35.46 -41.29 -16.47
N ALA A 25 -36.55 -41.02 -16.51
CA ALA A 25 -37.86 -40.69 -16.07
C ALA A 25 -38.34 -41.62 -14.96
N GLY A 26 -39.08 -41.07 -13.99
CA GLY A 26 -39.83 -41.81 -12.99
C GLY A 26 -40.50 -40.86 -12.01
N ALA A 27 -41.79 -40.60 -12.19
CA ALA A 27 -42.69 -39.76 -11.44
C ALA A 27 -43.31 -40.51 -10.24
N LEU A 28 -43.90 -39.70 -9.35
CA LEU A 28 -44.97 -39.87 -8.36
C LEU A 28 -44.51 -39.35 -7.00
N GLY A 29 -45.02 -38.29 -6.40
CA GLY A 29 -46.38 -37.89 -6.24
C GLY A 29 -46.72 -37.86 -4.76
N ALA A 30 -46.86 -36.66 -4.17
CA ALA A 30 -47.79 -36.38 -3.10
C ALA A 30 -47.59 -34.96 -2.58
N GLY A 31 -48.65 -34.20 -2.67
CA GLY A 31 -48.71 -32.81 -2.26
C GLY A 31 -48.65 -32.62 -0.73
N LEU A 32 -48.06 -31.50 -0.36
CA LEU A 32 -48.31 -30.81 0.89
C LEU A 32 -48.32 -29.30 0.58
N SER A 33 -49.52 -28.79 0.61
CA SER A 33 -49.79 -27.36 0.64
C SER A 33 -49.20 -26.78 1.91
N VAL A 34 -48.11 -26.03 1.77
CA VAL A 34 -47.61 -25.19 2.87
C VAL A 34 -48.06 -23.78 2.58
N ALA A 35 -48.85 -23.31 3.55
CA ALA A 35 -49.38 -21.96 3.62
C ALA A 35 -48.27 -20.91 3.41
N VAL A 36 -48.52 -19.98 2.47
CA VAL A 36 -47.82 -18.73 2.39
C VAL A 36 -48.22 -17.90 3.60
N SER A 37 -47.49 -18.03 4.70
CA SER A 37 -47.50 -17.04 5.76
C SER A 37 -46.49 -15.97 5.34
N GLY A 38 -47.02 -14.83 4.94
CA GLY A 38 -46.22 -13.63 4.74
C GLY A 38 -45.54 -13.25 6.05
N CYS A 39 -44.23 -13.36 6.08
CA CYS A 39 -43.38 -12.60 6.99
C CYS A 39 -42.75 -11.48 6.16
N LEU A 40 -43.44 -10.34 6.11
CA LEU A 40 -42.81 -9.05 5.94
C LEU A 40 -42.05 -8.75 7.23
N GLY A 41 -40.75 -8.92 7.17
CA GLY A 41 -39.82 -8.67 8.25
C GLY A 41 -38.46 -9.18 7.82
N GLY A 42 -37.94 -8.60 6.73
CA GLY A 42 -36.57 -8.88 6.29
C GLY A 42 -35.58 -8.26 7.27
N ALA A 43 -35.22 -9.00 8.28
CA ALA A 43 -33.94 -8.78 8.94
C ALA A 43 -32.87 -9.21 7.93
N PHE A 44 -32.28 -8.27 7.23
CA PHE A 44 -30.99 -8.45 6.57
C PHE A 44 -29.92 -8.53 7.67
N GLY A 45 -29.84 -9.66 8.33
CA GLY A 45 -28.79 -10.02 9.27
C GLY A 45 -27.70 -10.80 8.53
N GLY A 46 -27.09 -10.22 7.52
CA GLY A 46 -25.76 -10.63 7.09
C GLY A 46 -24.78 -10.03 8.10
N SER A 47 -23.77 -10.81 8.52
CA SER A 47 -22.64 -10.27 9.29
C SER A 47 -22.13 -9.02 8.56
N ARG A 48 -22.09 -7.88 9.26
CA ARG A 48 -21.58 -6.64 8.70
C ARG A 48 -20.08 -6.63 8.92
N THR A 49 -19.37 -7.38 8.09
CA THR A 49 -17.91 -7.43 8.10
C THR A 49 -17.36 -6.35 7.18
N LEU A 50 -16.24 -5.75 7.56
CA LEU A 50 -15.41 -4.89 6.73
C LEU A 50 -14.06 -5.57 6.54
N THR A 51 -13.63 -5.75 5.30
CA THR A 51 -12.34 -6.36 4.99
C THR A 51 -11.32 -5.28 4.66
N VAL A 52 -10.19 -5.28 5.36
CA VAL A 52 -9.14 -4.24 5.25
C VAL A 52 -7.80 -4.86 4.92
N ASP A 53 -7.21 -4.42 3.80
CA ASP A 53 -5.83 -4.74 3.45
C ASP A 53 -4.89 -3.69 4.03
N TYR A 54 -3.88 -4.13 4.77
CA TYR A 54 -2.86 -3.26 5.37
C TYR A 54 -1.46 -3.82 5.15
N HIS A 55 -0.46 -2.95 5.31
CA HIS A 55 0.94 -3.32 5.14
C HIS A 55 1.69 -3.19 6.47
N PRO A 56 2.04 -4.32 7.14
CA PRO A 56 2.66 -4.27 8.47
C PRO A 56 4.06 -3.63 8.49
N TYR A 57 4.73 -3.57 7.34
CA TYR A 57 6.08 -3.00 7.17
C TYR A 57 6.07 -1.68 6.39
N TYR A 58 5.02 -0.88 6.50
CA TYR A 58 4.94 0.40 5.81
C TYR A 58 4.64 1.52 6.81
N SER A 59 5.67 2.31 7.10
CA SER A 59 5.59 3.37 8.12
C SER A 59 4.52 4.41 7.83
N GLN A 60 4.26 4.73 6.55
CA GLN A 60 3.21 5.65 6.14
C GLN A 60 1.79 5.08 6.24
N ALA A 61 1.64 3.83 6.64
CA ALA A 61 0.35 3.22 6.98
C ALA A 61 0.35 2.67 8.42
N PHE A 62 1.20 3.20 9.31
CA PHE A 62 1.30 2.75 10.69
C PHE A 62 0.01 3.00 11.49
N SER A 63 -0.78 3.98 11.08
CA SER A 63 -2.14 4.21 11.61
C SER A 63 -3.03 2.98 11.55
N ALA A 64 -2.93 2.16 10.51
CA ALA A 64 -3.68 0.91 10.41
C ALA A 64 -3.37 -0.07 11.56
N LEU A 65 -2.10 -0.13 12.02
CA LEU A 65 -1.71 -0.95 13.17
C LEU A 65 -2.27 -0.37 14.48
N VAL A 66 -2.28 0.96 14.60
CA VAL A 66 -2.87 1.64 15.76
C VAL A 66 -4.38 1.41 15.81
N ILE A 67 -5.09 1.50 14.68
CA ILE A 67 -6.53 1.20 14.60
C ILE A 67 -6.79 -0.26 14.99
N ARG A 68 -6.05 -1.19 14.38
CA ARG A 68 -6.21 -2.63 14.58
C ARG A 68 -6.01 -3.05 16.03
N HIS A 69 -4.88 -2.70 16.61
CA HIS A 69 -4.50 -3.15 17.95
C HIS A 69 -5.01 -2.26 19.07
N GLY A 70 -5.49 -1.06 18.74
CA GLY A 70 -6.23 -0.16 19.63
C GLY A 70 -7.73 -0.34 19.58
N GLU A 71 -8.22 -1.16 18.60
CA GLU A 71 -9.65 -1.39 18.37
C GLU A 71 -10.44 -0.08 18.13
N LEU A 72 -9.74 0.97 17.58
CA LEU A 72 -10.35 2.31 17.40
C LEU A 72 -11.51 2.30 16.40
N TRP A 73 -11.59 1.30 15.54
CA TRP A 73 -12.69 1.13 14.61
C TRP A 73 -14.03 0.83 15.31
N GLU A 74 -14.02 0.23 16.51
CA GLU A 74 -15.25 -0.16 17.23
C GLU A 74 -16.12 1.05 17.61
N GLU A 75 -15.49 2.21 17.85
CA GLU A 75 -16.19 3.43 18.21
C GLU A 75 -16.84 4.12 17.00
N HIS A 76 -16.22 4.03 15.84
CA HIS A 76 -16.58 4.85 14.67
C HIS A 76 -17.25 4.06 13.55
N VAL A 77 -16.93 2.78 13.38
CA VAL A 77 -17.32 1.99 12.22
C VAL A 77 -18.49 1.06 12.56
N PRO A 78 -19.68 1.25 12.00
CA PRO A 78 -20.88 0.47 12.36
C PRO A 78 -20.88 -0.92 11.71
N VAL A 79 -19.89 -1.75 12.02
CA VAL A 79 -19.74 -3.14 11.58
C VAL A 79 -19.65 -4.07 12.77
N ASP A 80 -19.89 -5.36 12.55
CA ASP A 80 -19.81 -6.36 13.62
C ASP A 80 -18.38 -6.90 13.77
N GLU A 81 -17.59 -6.83 12.68
CA GLU A 81 -16.22 -7.38 12.60
C GLU A 81 -15.40 -6.68 11.54
N VAL A 82 -14.11 -6.56 11.77
CA VAL A 82 -13.11 -6.16 10.75
C VAL A 82 -12.18 -7.34 10.51
N GLU A 83 -12.17 -7.82 9.26
CA GLU A 83 -11.18 -8.80 8.78
C GLU A 83 -9.94 -8.07 8.25
N TRP A 84 -8.78 -8.41 8.81
CA TRP A 84 -7.52 -7.79 8.47
C TRP A 84 -6.65 -8.71 7.62
N HIS A 85 -6.21 -8.22 6.45
CA HIS A 85 -5.31 -8.95 5.57
C HIS A 85 -3.98 -8.21 5.44
N ALA A 86 -2.92 -8.86 5.92
CA ALA A 86 -1.57 -8.35 5.74
C ALA A 86 -1.12 -8.57 4.30
N VAL A 87 -0.71 -7.51 3.63
CA VAL A 87 -0.12 -7.53 2.28
C VAL A 87 1.22 -6.81 2.33
N LEU A 88 2.18 -7.24 1.51
CA LEU A 88 3.53 -6.68 1.54
C LEU A 88 3.78 -5.62 0.46
N GLN A 89 2.83 -5.42 -0.44
CA GLN A 89 2.91 -4.48 -1.56
C GLN A 89 1.52 -4.00 -1.97
N GLY A 90 1.42 -2.82 -2.59
CA GLY A 90 0.15 -2.25 -2.99
C GLY A 90 -0.55 -2.96 -4.17
N ALA A 91 0.20 -3.57 -5.10
CA ALA A 91 -0.41 -4.20 -6.27
C ALA A 91 -1.37 -5.38 -5.93
N PRO A 92 -1.09 -6.29 -4.99
CA PRO A 92 -2.06 -7.25 -4.50
C PRO A 92 -3.33 -6.61 -3.94
N THR A 93 -3.20 -5.52 -3.18
CA THR A 93 -4.35 -4.78 -2.62
C THR A 93 -5.23 -4.23 -3.73
N VAL A 94 -4.64 -3.62 -4.79
CA VAL A 94 -5.40 -3.14 -5.96
C VAL A 94 -6.21 -4.27 -6.60
N ASN A 95 -5.59 -5.45 -6.80
CA ASN A 95 -6.28 -6.61 -7.37
C ASN A 95 -7.43 -7.10 -6.48
N ARG A 96 -7.27 -7.09 -5.15
CA ARG A 96 -8.30 -7.50 -4.20
C ARG A 96 -9.45 -6.50 -4.12
N LEU A 97 -9.18 -5.20 -4.22
CA LEU A 97 -10.21 -4.17 -4.36
C LEU A 97 -11.01 -4.36 -5.65
N ILE A 98 -10.35 -4.62 -6.79
CA ILE A 98 -11.00 -4.85 -8.08
C ILE A 98 -11.87 -6.13 -8.05
N SER A 99 -11.40 -7.20 -7.41
CA SER A 99 -12.17 -8.45 -7.29
C SER A 99 -13.29 -8.41 -6.25
N GLY A 100 -13.31 -7.40 -5.37
CA GLY A 100 -14.24 -7.30 -4.26
C GLY A 100 -13.88 -8.23 -3.07
N ASP A 101 -12.62 -8.65 -2.99
CA ASP A 101 -12.10 -9.47 -1.87
C ASP A 101 -11.64 -8.60 -0.69
N THR A 102 -11.59 -7.29 -0.85
CA THR A 102 -11.36 -6.30 0.20
C THR A 102 -12.19 -5.04 -0.02
N ASP A 103 -12.59 -4.39 1.06
CA ASP A 103 -13.43 -3.19 1.04
C ASP A 103 -12.59 -1.91 1.13
N LEU A 104 -11.40 -1.97 1.73
CA LEU A 104 -10.50 -0.85 1.93
C LEU A 104 -9.05 -1.33 1.84
N GLY A 105 -8.17 -0.52 1.25
CA GLY A 105 -6.75 -0.84 1.17
C GLY A 105 -5.84 0.34 1.48
N TYR A 106 -4.77 0.05 2.23
CA TYR A 106 -3.64 0.95 2.42
C TYR A 106 -2.55 0.64 1.39
N MET A 107 -2.01 1.65 0.75
CA MET A 107 -0.99 1.46 -0.28
C MET A 107 -0.16 2.73 -0.52
N GLY A 108 0.98 2.61 -1.20
CA GLY A 108 1.77 3.76 -1.63
C GLY A 108 1.14 4.53 -2.80
N ASP A 109 1.77 5.62 -3.21
CA ASP A 109 1.29 6.53 -4.27
C ASP A 109 1.01 5.83 -5.60
N ASN A 110 1.99 5.11 -6.17
CA ASN A 110 1.84 4.49 -7.47
C ASN A 110 0.66 3.49 -7.53
N PRO A 111 0.51 2.51 -6.60
CA PRO A 111 -0.67 1.66 -6.57
C PRO A 111 -1.99 2.43 -6.38
N ALA A 112 -2.00 3.50 -5.60
CA ALA A 112 -3.18 4.34 -5.42
C ALA A 112 -3.60 5.04 -6.73
N ILE A 113 -2.64 5.59 -7.48
CA ILE A 113 -2.87 6.20 -8.79
C ILE A 113 -3.33 5.15 -9.81
N ILE A 114 -2.71 3.96 -9.82
CA ILE A 114 -3.13 2.84 -10.69
C ILE A 114 -4.56 2.43 -10.38
N SER A 115 -4.94 2.37 -9.11
CA SER A 115 -6.32 2.05 -8.71
C SER A 115 -7.32 3.12 -9.17
N ALA A 116 -6.96 4.40 -9.03
CA ALA A 116 -7.77 5.53 -9.50
C ALA A 116 -7.93 5.57 -11.04
N ALA A 117 -6.95 5.05 -11.79
CA ALA A 117 -7.02 4.94 -13.25
C ALA A 117 -7.89 3.76 -13.73
N ASN A 118 -8.28 2.83 -12.84
CA ASN A 118 -9.11 1.69 -13.18
C ASN A 118 -10.55 2.13 -13.46
N THR A 119 -11.11 1.71 -14.60
CA THR A 119 -12.46 2.09 -15.02
C THR A 119 -13.49 0.97 -14.90
N ASP A 120 -13.05 -0.27 -14.78
CA ASP A 120 -13.94 -1.43 -14.69
C ASP A 120 -14.52 -1.57 -13.28
N THR A 121 -13.70 -1.27 -12.27
CA THR A 121 -14.11 -1.15 -10.86
C THR A 121 -13.70 0.24 -10.39
N PRO A 122 -14.65 1.17 -10.22
CA PRO A 122 -14.34 2.52 -9.77
C PRO A 122 -13.80 2.53 -8.33
N LEU A 123 -12.57 2.99 -8.19
CA LEU A 123 -11.86 3.11 -6.91
C LEU A 123 -11.52 4.58 -6.66
N ARG A 124 -11.61 5.03 -5.40
CA ARG A 124 -11.26 6.40 -4.98
C ARG A 124 -10.14 6.40 -3.95
N VAL A 125 -9.21 7.33 -4.11
CA VAL A 125 -8.29 7.75 -3.07
C VAL A 125 -9.07 8.69 -2.15
N VAL A 126 -9.30 8.28 -0.91
CA VAL A 126 -10.16 9.01 0.04
C VAL A 126 -9.39 9.76 1.12
N GLY A 127 -8.08 9.58 1.18
CA GLY A 127 -7.21 10.26 2.13
C GLY A 127 -5.80 9.69 2.12
N LEU A 128 -4.88 10.40 2.76
CA LEU A 128 -3.53 9.92 3.02
C LEU A 128 -3.51 9.07 4.29
N SER A 129 -2.69 8.03 4.31
CA SER A 129 -2.31 7.32 5.53
C SER A 129 -1.00 7.84 6.12
N GLY A 130 -0.17 8.52 5.33
CA GLY A 130 1.04 9.19 5.74
C GLY A 130 1.62 10.03 4.62
N TYR A 131 2.50 10.96 4.96
CA TYR A 131 3.15 11.87 4.03
C TYR A 131 4.54 12.25 4.51
N SER A 132 5.50 12.34 3.59
CA SER A 132 6.80 12.95 3.83
C SER A 132 7.32 13.66 2.58
N MET A 133 8.35 14.51 2.76
CA MET A 133 9.11 15.05 1.64
C MET A 133 10.24 14.09 1.24
N GLY A 134 9.90 12.80 1.04
CA GLY A 134 10.82 11.81 0.52
C GLY A 134 11.64 11.06 1.59
N GLN A 135 11.31 11.18 2.88
CA GLN A 135 12.07 10.55 3.94
C GLN A 135 11.45 9.27 4.52
N GLN A 136 10.40 8.77 3.90
CA GLN A 136 9.79 7.50 4.29
C GLN A 136 9.81 6.47 3.16
N GLY A 137 9.54 6.89 1.95
CA GLY A 137 9.42 6.00 0.80
C GLY A 137 10.55 6.12 -0.21
N ASN A 138 11.23 7.26 -0.26
CA ASN A 138 12.23 7.60 -1.27
C ASN A 138 13.64 7.66 -0.67
N LEU A 139 14.21 6.48 -0.37
CA LEU A 139 15.48 6.35 0.33
C LEU A 139 16.52 5.65 -0.54
N CYS A 140 17.73 6.23 -0.60
CA CYS A 140 18.92 5.56 -1.11
C CYS A 140 19.78 5.09 0.07
N VAL A 141 20.03 3.79 0.15
CA VAL A 141 20.88 3.17 1.17
C VAL A 141 22.06 2.48 0.52
N VAL A 142 23.23 2.68 1.10
CA VAL A 142 24.48 2.00 0.68
C VAL A 142 24.97 1.08 1.79
N ALA A 143 25.48 -0.09 1.39
CA ALA A 143 26.05 -1.07 2.32
C ALA A 143 27.28 -0.50 3.04
N ASP A 144 27.55 -1.00 4.26
CA ASP A 144 28.75 -0.63 4.99
C ASP A 144 30.01 -1.02 4.21
N GLY A 145 30.95 -0.06 4.11
CA GLY A 145 32.19 -0.23 3.34
C GLY A 145 32.07 -0.07 1.82
N ALA A 146 30.89 0.21 1.28
CA ALA A 146 30.74 0.57 -0.15
C ALA A 146 31.37 1.94 -0.43
N ASP A 147 32.14 2.03 -1.52
CA ASP A 147 32.80 3.25 -1.98
C ASP A 147 31.81 4.09 -2.82
N VAL A 148 30.79 4.64 -2.15
CA VAL A 148 29.71 5.45 -2.71
C VAL A 148 29.38 6.53 -1.70
N ASP A 149 29.79 7.77 -1.91
CA ASP A 149 29.65 8.87 -0.97
C ASP A 149 28.76 10.01 -1.46
N ALA A 150 28.40 10.01 -2.75
CA ALA A 150 27.53 11.00 -3.36
C ALA A 150 26.65 10.37 -4.45
N PRO A 151 25.53 11.03 -4.86
CA PRO A 151 24.67 10.55 -5.95
C PRO A 151 25.45 10.28 -7.26
N ALA A 152 26.41 11.12 -7.61
CA ALA A 152 27.24 10.95 -8.80
C ALA A 152 28.08 9.66 -8.80
N ASP A 153 28.38 9.09 -7.62
CA ASP A 153 29.13 7.83 -7.51
C ASP A 153 28.30 6.60 -7.92
N LEU A 154 27.00 6.79 -8.17
CA LEU A 154 26.13 5.74 -8.72
C LEU A 154 26.39 5.47 -10.20
N ASP A 155 27.05 6.39 -10.93
CA ASP A 155 27.29 6.25 -12.36
C ASP A 155 28.04 4.94 -12.69
N GLY A 156 27.47 4.15 -13.61
CA GLY A 156 27.98 2.83 -14.02
C GLY A 156 27.80 1.71 -13.00
N ARG A 157 27.12 1.95 -11.87
CA ARG A 157 26.88 0.91 -10.85
C ARG A 157 25.57 0.15 -11.07
N THR A 158 25.49 -1.02 -10.42
CA THR A 158 24.24 -1.76 -10.28
C THR A 158 23.48 -1.21 -9.08
N VAL A 159 22.23 -0.76 -9.29
CA VAL A 159 21.34 -0.24 -8.27
C VAL A 159 20.13 -1.17 -8.14
N ASN A 160 19.78 -1.55 -6.92
CA ASN A 160 18.72 -2.49 -6.64
C ASN A 160 17.47 -1.75 -6.15
N VAL A 161 16.31 -2.07 -6.70
CA VAL A 161 15.02 -1.45 -6.37
C VAL A 161 13.88 -2.40 -6.70
N THR A 162 12.75 -2.28 -6.02
CA THR A 162 11.51 -2.98 -6.42
C THR A 162 10.83 -2.16 -7.51
N GLN A 163 10.78 -2.66 -8.73
CA GLN A 163 10.18 -1.95 -9.87
C GLN A 163 8.68 -1.68 -9.68
N GLY A 164 8.20 -0.57 -10.24
CA GLY A 164 6.80 -0.15 -10.15
C GLY A 164 6.41 0.51 -8.82
N THR A 165 7.36 0.63 -7.88
CA THR A 165 7.14 1.31 -6.59
C THR A 165 7.51 2.79 -6.65
N LEU A 166 7.16 3.53 -5.60
CA LEU A 166 7.58 4.92 -5.39
C LEU A 166 9.13 5.05 -5.40
N SER A 167 9.86 4.12 -4.77
CA SER A 167 11.33 4.13 -4.78
C SER A 167 11.92 3.92 -6.18
N HIS A 168 11.22 3.21 -7.08
CA HIS A 168 11.63 3.10 -8.48
C HIS A 168 11.45 4.44 -9.22
N ARG A 169 10.33 5.13 -9.01
CA ARG A 169 10.11 6.48 -9.54
C ARG A 169 11.20 7.43 -9.06
N PHE A 170 11.51 7.41 -7.78
CA PHE A 170 12.57 8.21 -7.18
C PHE A 170 13.95 7.90 -7.80
N LEU A 171 14.32 6.63 -7.99
CA LEU A 171 15.56 6.26 -8.66
C LEU A 171 15.65 6.89 -10.06
N LEU A 172 14.57 6.85 -10.85
CA LEU A 172 14.56 7.44 -12.18
C LEU A 172 14.68 8.98 -12.13
N ALA A 173 14.05 9.63 -11.17
CA ALA A 173 14.23 11.07 -10.96
C ALA A 173 15.68 11.43 -10.60
N VAL A 174 16.35 10.61 -9.78
CA VAL A 174 17.78 10.80 -9.46
C VAL A 174 18.65 10.62 -10.69
N ILE A 175 18.42 9.59 -11.50
CA ILE A 175 19.16 9.34 -12.75
C ILE A 175 19.07 10.54 -13.68
N ASP A 176 17.87 11.09 -13.86
CA ASP A 176 17.65 12.27 -14.72
C ASP A 176 18.32 13.52 -14.15
N ALA A 177 18.15 13.80 -12.86
CA ALA A 177 18.69 14.98 -12.19
C ALA A 177 20.24 15.00 -12.19
N GLU A 178 20.87 13.85 -11.94
CA GLU A 178 22.33 13.72 -11.86
C GLU A 178 22.97 13.47 -13.24
N GLY A 179 22.18 13.09 -14.25
CA GLY A 179 22.67 12.74 -15.59
C GLY A 179 23.57 11.51 -15.59
N ILE A 180 23.30 10.52 -14.76
CA ILE A 180 24.05 9.28 -14.59
C ILE A 180 23.40 8.12 -15.33
N ASP A 181 24.17 7.05 -15.57
CA ASP A 181 23.69 5.78 -16.13
C ASP A 181 23.94 4.65 -15.14
N VAL A 182 22.90 3.88 -14.80
CA VAL A 182 22.98 2.80 -13.82
C VAL A 182 22.39 1.50 -14.37
N GLU A 183 22.89 0.35 -13.92
CA GLU A 183 22.24 -0.94 -14.16
C GLU A 183 21.15 -1.15 -13.10
N ILE A 184 19.87 -0.98 -13.47
CA ILE A 184 18.74 -1.22 -12.56
C ILE A 184 18.49 -2.71 -12.42
N ARG A 185 18.49 -3.20 -11.19
CA ARG A 185 18.15 -4.60 -10.86
C ARG A 185 16.90 -4.68 -10.03
N ASP A 186 15.85 -5.30 -10.59
CA ASP A 186 14.60 -5.55 -9.90
C ASP A 186 14.74 -6.63 -8.84
N GLN A 187 14.39 -6.29 -7.60
CA GLN A 187 14.36 -7.21 -6.45
C GLN A 187 13.24 -6.82 -5.49
N GLU A 188 12.61 -7.83 -4.88
CA GLU A 188 11.68 -7.63 -3.78
C GLU A 188 12.37 -7.02 -2.55
N ILE A 189 11.67 -6.15 -1.81
CA ILE A 189 12.24 -5.37 -0.71
C ILE A 189 12.92 -6.24 0.36
N ASN A 190 12.35 -7.40 0.72
CA ASN A 190 12.95 -8.30 1.70
C ASN A 190 14.26 -8.93 1.20
N ALA A 191 14.37 -9.19 -0.11
CA ALA A 191 15.60 -9.65 -0.73
C ALA A 191 16.66 -8.52 -0.75
N ILE A 192 16.27 -7.28 -1.04
CA ILE A 192 17.13 -6.10 -0.97
C ILE A 192 17.70 -5.96 0.45
N VAL A 193 16.86 -5.97 1.47
CA VAL A 193 17.27 -5.88 2.88
C VAL A 193 18.29 -6.98 3.22
N THR A 194 17.99 -8.22 2.86
CA THR A 194 18.90 -9.36 3.12
C THR A 194 20.24 -9.17 2.42
N ASN A 195 20.23 -8.79 1.15
CA ASN A 195 21.42 -8.63 0.33
C ASN A 195 22.30 -7.45 0.77
N LEU A 196 21.71 -6.32 1.21
CA LEU A 196 22.46 -5.21 1.82
C LEU A 196 23.15 -5.65 3.12
N ARG A 197 22.42 -6.34 3.99
CA ARG A 197 22.95 -6.84 5.28
C ARG A 197 24.11 -7.84 5.10
N GLU A 198 24.06 -8.64 4.06
CA GLU A 198 25.12 -9.61 3.73
C GLU A 198 26.28 -8.98 2.93
N GLY A 199 26.16 -7.70 2.53
CA GLY A 199 27.13 -7.02 1.69
C GLY A 199 27.24 -7.62 0.28
N SER A 200 26.20 -8.28 -0.20
CA SER A 200 26.15 -8.86 -1.55
C SER A 200 25.65 -7.87 -2.61
N ILE A 201 25.12 -6.75 -2.21
CA ILE A 201 24.82 -5.57 -3.02
C ILE A 201 25.31 -4.31 -2.32
N ASP A 202 25.75 -3.32 -3.08
CA ASP A 202 26.32 -2.07 -2.57
C ASP A 202 25.27 -0.98 -2.39
N VAL A 203 24.27 -0.88 -3.28
CA VAL A 203 23.34 0.22 -3.37
C VAL A 203 21.92 -0.29 -3.59
N ALA A 204 20.99 0.29 -2.86
CA ALA A 204 19.57 0.04 -3.06
C ALA A 204 18.71 1.26 -2.77
N PHE A 205 17.56 1.31 -3.45
CA PHE A 205 16.46 2.21 -3.19
C PHE A 205 15.31 1.43 -2.55
N GLY A 206 14.69 2.02 -1.54
CA GLY A 206 13.60 1.38 -0.80
C GLY A 206 12.91 2.34 0.15
N TRP A 207 12.12 1.77 1.05
CA TRP A 207 11.23 2.51 1.95
C TRP A 207 11.35 2.03 3.40
N GLU A 208 10.87 2.86 4.31
CA GLU A 208 10.79 2.55 5.73
C GLU A 208 9.63 1.57 6.06
N PRO A 209 9.78 0.76 7.09
CA PRO A 209 10.92 0.63 8.01
C PRO A 209 12.01 -0.35 7.52
N SER A 210 11.91 -0.85 6.29
CA SER A 210 12.83 -1.85 5.74
C SER A 210 14.28 -1.33 5.68
N MET A 211 14.47 -0.06 5.32
CA MET A 211 15.80 0.55 5.28
C MET A 211 16.35 0.86 6.68
N SER A 212 15.51 1.26 7.63
CA SER A 212 15.90 1.39 9.04
C SER A 212 16.39 0.07 9.63
N ARG A 213 15.85 -1.07 9.20
CA ARG A 213 16.40 -2.37 9.62
C ARG A 213 17.85 -2.52 9.24
N VAL A 214 18.22 -2.17 8.02
CA VAL A 214 19.60 -2.26 7.54
C VAL A 214 20.51 -1.27 8.29
N VAL A 215 20.05 -0.01 8.42
CA VAL A 215 20.88 1.09 8.91
C VAL A 215 20.89 1.14 10.43
N ASN A 216 19.73 1.21 11.06
CA ASN A 216 19.62 1.48 12.50
C ASN A 216 19.73 0.21 13.34
N GLN A 217 19.06 -0.88 12.94
CA GLN A 217 19.04 -2.11 13.73
C GLN A 217 20.30 -2.96 13.52
N ASP A 218 20.68 -3.20 12.27
CA ASP A 218 21.76 -4.12 11.92
C ASP A 218 23.12 -3.42 11.76
N GLY A 219 23.14 -2.09 11.56
CA GLY A 219 24.35 -1.31 11.31
C GLY A 219 25.12 -1.76 10.06
N ALA A 220 24.39 -2.30 9.08
CA ALA A 220 24.96 -2.90 7.87
C ALA A 220 25.00 -1.95 6.67
N GLY A 221 24.62 -0.70 6.86
CA GLY A 221 24.60 0.33 5.82
C GLY A 221 24.34 1.72 6.38
N ARG A 222 24.21 2.68 5.48
CA ARG A 222 23.88 4.07 5.80
C ARG A 222 22.95 4.66 4.78
N TYR A 223 22.13 5.63 5.17
CA TYR A 223 21.41 6.47 4.22
C TYR A 223 22.43 7.32 3.46
N LEU A 224 22.30 7.36 2.14
CA LEU A 224 23.15 8.21 1.31
C LEU A 224 22.46 9.55 1.05
N PHE A 225 21.21 9.53 0.62
CA PHE A 225 20.30 10.66 0.42
C PHE A 225 18.86 10.17 0.38
N THR A 226 17.93 11.11 0.38
CA THR A 226 16.48 10.84 0.31
C THR A 226 15.81 11.67 -0.77
N GLY A 227 14.52 11.44 -0.99
CA GLY A 227 13.71 12.26 -1.90
C GLY A 227 13.67 13.74 -1.53
N ALA A 228 13.95 14.09 -0.26
CA ALA A 228 14.01 15.49 0.18
C ALA A 228 15.07 16.32 -0.55
N ALA A 229 16.20 15.71 -0.93
CA ALA A 229 17.24 16.37 -1.71
C ALA A 229 16.82 16.72 -3.14
N TYR A 230 15.76 16.08 -3.63
CA TYR A 230 15.25 16.21 -5.00
C TYR A 230 13.82 16.77 -5.07
N GLU A 231 13.28 17.24 -3.96
CA GLU A 231 11.88 17.69 -3.85
C GLU A 231 10.86 16.61 -4.28
N GLU A 232 11.23 15.32 -4.09
CA GLU A 232 10.44 14.15 -4.44
C GLU A 232 9.66 13.63 -3.22
N PRO A 233 8.40 14.05 -3.04
CA PRO A 233 7.57 13.62 -1.93
C PRO A 233 7.20 12.13 -2.06
N ASP A 234 6.82 11.55 -0.94
CA ASP A 234 6.24 10.22 -0.88
C ASP A 234 5.00 10.19 0.03
N LEU A 235 4.08 9.29 -0.23
CA LEU A 235 2.87 9.19 0.55
C LEU A 235 2.32 7.76 0.60
N GLY A 236 1.61 7.48 1.68
CA GLY A 236 0.67 6.40 1.78
C GLY A 236 -0.76 6.91 1.57
N ALA A 237 -1.60 6.10 0.96
CA ALA A 237 -2.98 6.44 0.65
C ALA A 237 -3.95 5.35 1.08
N MET A 238 -5.18 5.76 1.36
CA MET A 238 -6.33 4.89 1.56
C MET A 238 -7.20 4.89 0.31
N VAL A 239 -7.58 3.70 -0.14
CA VAL A 239 -8.39 3.51 -1.35
C VAL A 239 -9.64 2.69 -1.00
N MET A 240 -10.79 3.18 -1.46
CA MET A 240 -12.09 2.54 -1.29
C MET A 240 -12.81 2.39 -2.65
N PRO A 241 -13.60 1.34 -2.87
CA PRO A 241 -14.48 1.25 -4.04
C PRO A 241 -15.70 2.16 -3.87
N ASP A 242 -16.22 2.67 -5.00
CA ASP A 242 -17.45 3.47 -5.04
C ASP A 242 -18.61 2.76 -4.33
N SER A 243 -18.70 1.43 -4.45
CA SER A 243 -19.74 0.63 -3.80
C SER A 243 -19.74 0.76 -2.28
N LEU A 244 -18.56 0.81 -1.63
CA LEU A 244 -18.50 1.05 -0.18
C LEU A 244 -18.97 2.46 0.16
N ILE A 245 -18.50 3.45 -0.59
CA ILE A 245 -18.80 4.87 -0.32
C ILE A 245 -20.29 5.18 -0.56
N GLU A 246 -20.89 4.62 -1.61
CA GLU A 246 -22.27 4.92 -1.99
C GLU A 246 -23.30 4.06 -1.25
N GLU A 247 -22.99 2.79 -0.96
CA GLU A 247 -23.92 1.86 -0.33
C GLU A 247 -23.81 1.83 1.20
N ARG A 248 -22.61 2.17 1.75
CA ARG A 248 -22.30 2.15 3.18
C ARG A 248 -21.51 3.40 3.62
N PRO A 249 -22.00 4.62 3.33
CA PRO A 249 -21.25 5.86 3.60
C PRO A 249 -20.87 6.03 5.07
N GLU A 250 -21.70 5.53 6.00
CA GLU A 250 -21.42 5.57 7.43
C GLU A 250 -20.22 4.68 7.82
N VAL A 251 -19.96 3.60 7.07
CA VAL A 251 -18.77 2.74 7.26
C VAL A 251 -17.54 3.43 6.72
N ALA A 252 -17.64 3.99 5.52
CA ALA A 252 -16.54 4.70 4.88
C ALA A 252 -16.09 5.92 5.71
N LYS A 253 -17.03 6.75 6.17
CA LYS A 253 -16.75 7.90 7.06
C LYS A 253 -16.25 7.45 8.43
N GLY A 254 -16.86 6.42 9.01
CA GLY A 254 -16.43 5.86 10.28
C GLY A 254 -14.96 5.41 10.23
N TRP A 255 -14.53 4.82 9.11
CA TRP A 255 -13.12 4.46 8.94
C TRP A 255 -12.20 5.67 8.90
N LEU A 256 -12.58 6.75 8.22
CA LEU A 256 -11.81 7.99 8.20
C LEU A 256 -11.74 8.66 9.58
N LYS A 257 -12.79 8.56 10.40
CA LYS A 257 -12.74 9.02 11.81
C LYS A 257 -11.74 8.19 12.63
N ALA A 258 -11.76 6.86 12.49
CA ALA A 258 -10.79 5.97 13.16
C ALA A 258 -9.35 6.26 12.70
N GLU A 259 -9.15 6.60 11.43
CA GLU A 259 -7.86 7.01 10.89
C GLU A 259 -7.36 8.32 11.51
N LEU A 260 -8.23 9.33 11.62
CA LEU A 260 -7.91 10.61 12.26
C LEU A 260 -7.56 10.42 13.74
N GLU A 261 -8.31 9.58 14.46
CA GLU A 261 -8.01 9.27 15.87
C GLU A 261 -6.67 8.53 16.01
N ALA A 262 -6.39 7.55 15.16
CA ALA A 262 -5.10 6.84 15.16
C ALA A 262 -3.92 7.79 14.93
N LYS A 263 -4.06 8.76 14.03
CA LYS A 263 -3.05 9.77 13.79
C LYS A 263 -2.91 10.76 14.92
N HIS A 264 -4.01 11.14 15.56
CA HIS A 264 -3.97 11.94 16.79
C HIS A 264 -3.17 11.21 17.89
N VAL A 265 -3.37 9.89 18.04
CA VAL A 265 -2.59 9.05 18.96
C VAL A 265 -1.11 9.02 18.54
N LEU A 266 -0.81 8.86 17.25
CA LEU A 266 0.57 8.89 16.73
C LEU A 266 1.28 10.23 17.04
N GLU A 267 0.58 11.36 16.98
CA GLU A 267 1.17 12.68 17.23
C GLU A 267 1.28 13.02 18.72
N THR A 268 0.32 12.62 19.53
CA THR A 268 0.19 13.08 20.91
C THR A 268 0.61 12.05 21.96
N GLU A 269 0.58 10.75 21.60
CA GLU A 269 0.86 9.62 22.46
C GLU A 269 1.85 8.63 21.79
N PRO A 270 3.07 9.04 21.36
CA PRO A 270 3.98 8.20 20.57
C PRO A 270 4.30 6.86 21.23
N GLU A 271 4.46 6.82 22.55
CA GLU A 271 4.71 5.57 23.28
C GLU A 271 3.53 4.59 23.19
N ARG A 272 2.29 5.10 23.29
CA ARG A 272 1.08 4.29 23.12
C ARG A 272 0.94 3.79 21.69
N ALA A 273 1.20 4.65 20.70
CA ALA A 273 1.16 4.27 19.28
C ALA A 273 2.16 3.13 18.98
N LEU A 274 3.38 3.23 19.51
CA LEU A 274 4.40 2.19 19.39
C LEU A 274 3.98 0.89 20.11
N ASP A 275 3.45 0.98 21.33
CA ASP A 275 2.97 -0.20 22.06
C ASP A 275 1.87 -0.94 21.28
N LEU A 276 0.99 -0.21 20.63
CA LEU A 276 -0.05 -0.78 19.77
C LEU A 276 0.56 -1.41 18.51
N GLY A 277 1.39 -0.68 17.77
CA GLY A 277 2.00 -1.18 16.55
C GLY A 277 2.89 -2.42 16.77
N MET A 278 3.62 -2.46 17.88
CA MET A 278 4.48 -3.60 18.24
C MET A 278 3.72 -4.86 18.67
N ARG A 279 2.39 -4.82 18.77
CA ARG A 279 1.56 -6.03 18.89
C ARG A 279 1.41 -6.77 17.57
N GLU A 280 1.76 -6.13 16.45
CA GLU A 280 1.82 -6.78 15.15
C GLU A 280 2.98 -7.78 15.15
N GLU A 281 2.64 -9.09 15.08
CA GLU A 281 3.63 -10.17 15.23
C GLU A 281 4.69 -10.16 14.12
N ASP A 282 4.30 -9.85 12.89
CA ASP A 282 5.24 -9.79 11.78
C ASP A 282 6.23 -8.64 11.96
N LEU A 283 5.75 -7.46 12.33
CA LEU A 283 6.59 -6.29 12.59
C LEU A 283 7.55 -6.53 13.76
N SER A 284 7.02 -6.95 14.91
CA SER A 284 7.80 -7.13 16.14
C SER A 284 8.76 -8.31 16.10
N ARG A 285 8.57 -9.28 15.21
CA ARG A 285 9.53 -10.35 14.95
C ARG A 285 10.78 -9.84 14.24
N ASP A 286 10.61 -8.89 13.32
CA ASP A 286 11.65 -8.48 12.40
C ASP A 286 12.33 -7.15 12.79
N LEU A 287 11.64 -6.30 13.55
CA LEU A 287 12.10 -4.98 13.98
C LEU A 287 11.96 -4.80 15.48
N ASP A 288 12.99 -4.24 16.10
CA ASP A 288 12.89 -3.82 17.48
C ASP A 288 12.16 -2.48 17.62
N ARG A 289 11.69 -2.20 18.84
CA ARG A 289 10.91 -1.00 19.16
C ARG A 289 11.67 0.30 18.87
N GLU A 290 12.99 0.30 19.13
CA GLU A 290 13.85 1.48 18.93
C GLU A 290 13.95 1.83 17.45
N THR A 291 14.12 0.83 16.60
CA THR A 291 14.12 1.00 15.13
C THR A 291 12.78 1.53 14.62
N VAL A 292 11.66 0.99 15.10
CA VAL A 292 10.32 1.48 14.72
C VAL A 292 10.12 2.92 15.20
N HIS A 293 10.54 3.25 16.43
CA HIS A 293 10.49 4.61 16.95
C HIS A 293 11.29 5.57 16.05
N ALA A 294 12.54 5.22 15.76
CA ALA A 294 13.40 6.03 14.91
C ALA A 294 12.77 6.25 13.52
N THR A 295 12.17 5.21 12.95
CA THR A 295 11.47 5.30 11.67
C THR A 295 10.33 6.33 11.66
N LEU A 296 9.57 6.41 12.73
CA LEU A 296 8.38 7.28 12.80
C LEU A 296 8.69 8.72 13.24
N TYR A 297 9.70 8.90 14.10
CA TYR A 297 9.86 10.16 14.86
C TYR A 297 11.24 10.79 14.78
N GLU A 298 12.29 10.06 14.39
CA GLU A 298 13.65 10.59 14.40
C GLU A 298 14.09 11.05 13.01
N ASP A 299 14.79 12.17 12.93
CA ASP A 299 15.37 12.66 11.68
C ASP A 299 16.48 11.72 11.17
N LEU A 300 16.54 11.53 9.86
CA LEU A 300 17.59 10.71 9.24
C LEU A 300 18.98 11.34 9.30
N ASN A 301 19.07 12.64 9.62
CA ASN A 301 20.30 13.45 9.61
C ASN A 301 21.01 13.47 8.24
N VAL A 302 20.22 13.30 7.17
CA VAL A 302 20.64 13.49 5.77
C VAL A 302 19.71 14.51 5.12
N ASP A 303 20.20 15.24 4.12
CA ASP A 303 19.44 16.23 3.34
C ASP A 303 18.85 17.41 4.15
N GLY A 304 19.49 17.77 5.26
CA GLY A 304 19.09 18.93 6.08
C GLY A 304 17.92 18.62 7.05
N ASP A 305 17.15 19.65 7.39
CA ASP A 305 16.12 19.62 8.43
C ASP A 305 14.73 19.17 7.90
N ALA A 306 14.67 18.28 6.93
CA ALA A 306 13.41 17.81 6.40
C ALA A 306 12.66 16.95 7.43
N ALA A 307 11.40 17.25 7.65
CA ALA A 307 10.56 16.52 8.58
C ALA A 307 10.39 15.07 8.17
N ARG A 308 10.60 14.16 9.11
CA ARG A 308 10.59 12.71 8.88
C ARG A 308 9.29 12.21 8.29
N GLN A 309 8.19 12.44 8.97
CA GLN A 309 6.85 12.06 8.57
C GLN A 309 5.84 13.07 9.09
N ARG A 310 4.78 13.26 8.30
CA ARG A 310 3.61 14.02 8.69
C ARG A 310 2.38 13.13 8.63
N PHE A 311 1.55 13.22 9.63
CA PHE A 311 0.34 12.40 9.73
C PHE A 311 -0.87 13.06 9.05
N TYR A 312 -0.65 13.82 8.00
CA TYR A 312 -1.71 14.43 7.20
C TYR A 312 -2.66 13.38 6.64
N THR A 313 -3.95 13.72 6.59
CA THR A 313 -4.98 12.88 5.97
C THR A 313 -5.54 13.53 4.70
N ASP A 314 -5.64 14.86 4.68
CA ASP A 314 -6.19 15.60 3.54
C ASP A 314 -5.09 16.00 2.54
N PHE A 315 -5.02 15.24 1.43
CA PHE A 315 -4.09 15.56 0.34
C PHE A 315 -4.44 16.85 -0.40
N SER A 316 -5.69 17.33 -0.33
CA SER A 316 -6.13 18.53 -1.04
C SER A 316 -5.50 19.81 -0.51
N THR A 317 -5.08 19.80 0.76
CA THR A 317 -4.44 20.93 1.44
C THR A 317 -2.92 20.95 1.31
N ILE A 318 -2.31 19.88 0.78
CA ILE A 318 -0.87 19.70 0.67
C ILE A 318 -0.49 19.71 -0.81
N GLU A 319 0.00 20.85 -1.30
CA GLU A 319 0.31 21.04 -2.73
C GLU A 319 1.18 19.92 -3.32
N PRO A 320 2.33 19.52 -2.72
CA PRO A 320 3.15 18.46 -3.31
C PRO A 320 2.46 17.08 -3.33
N ALA A 321 1.63 16.76 -2.32
CA ALA A 321 0.89 15.49 -2.30
C ALA A 321 -0.20 15.47 -3.38
N ARG A 322 -0.91 16.58 -3.52
CA ARG A 322 -1.94 16.74 -4.56
C ARG A 322 -1.31 16.64 -5.95
N GLU A 323 -0.22 17.36 -6.20
CA GLU A 323 0.51 17.33 -7.47
C GLU A 323 1.02 15.92 -7.80
N LEU A 324 1.60 15.22 -6.81
CA LEU A 324 2.03 13.84 -6.98
C LEU A 324 0.88 12.91 -7.39
N LEU A 325 -0.27 13.01 -6.73
CA LEU A 325 -1.42 12.13 -7.01
C LEU A 325 -2.09 12.45 -8.36
N THR A 326 -2.18 13.73 -8.75
CA THR A 326 -3.03 14.14 -9.88
C THR A 326 -2.26 14.54 -11.14
N GLU A 327 -0.95 14.79 -11.05
CA GLU A 327 -0.16 15.33 -12.15
C GLU A 327 1.12 14.51 -12.39
N THR A 328 2.10 14.58 -11.50
CA THR A 328 3.44 14.00 -11.72
C THR A 328 3.45 12.47 -11.67
N GLY A 329 2.74 11.87 -10.73
CA GLY A 329 2.62 10.41 -10.62
C GLY A 329 1.87 9.76 -11.80
N PRO A 330 0.70 10.27 -12.20
CA PRO A 330 0.02 9.80 -13.42
C PRO A 330 0.87 9.94 -14.69
N ALA A 331 1.58 11.07 -14.87
CA ALA A 331 2.47 11.28 -16.00
C ALA A 331 3.59 10.22 -16.02
N PHE A 332 4.26 10.01 -14.90
CA PHE A 332 5.28 8.96 -14.75
C PHE A 332 4.74 7.56 -15.11
N LEU A 333 3.60 7.18 -14.53
CA LEU A 333 3.02 5.84 -14.74
C LEU A 333 2.57 5.60 -16.18
N ARG A 334 2.19 6.65 -16.89
CA ARG A 334 1.77 6.57 -18.28
C ARG A 334 2.94 6.62 -19.26
N GLU A 335 3.88 7.56 -19.09
CA GLU A 335 4.87 7.91 -20.09
C GLU A 335 6.17 7.11 -19.94
N GLU A 336 6.60 6.88 -18.71
CA GLU A 336 7.86 6.20 -18.43
C GLU A 336 7.68 4.74 -18.04
N ALA A 337 6.79 4.47 -17.09
CA ALA A 337 6.53 3.11 -16.62
C ALA A 337 5.59 2.32 -17.55
N ALA A 338 4.78 3.01 -18.37
CA ALA A 338 3.76 2.43 -19.26
C ALA A 338 2.81 1.44 -18.55
N VAL A 339 2.44 1.75 -17.30
CA VAL A 339 1.59 0.89 -16.44
C VAL A 339 0.12 1.26 -16.58
N ILE A 340 -0.19 2.54 -16.82
CA ILE A 340 -1.55 3.01 -17.08
C ILE A 340 -1.66 3.54 -18.51
N ASP A 341 -2.83 3.37 -19.12
CA ASP A 341 -3.11 3.79 -20.50
C ASP A 341 -3.82 5.16 -20.56
N ARG A 342 -4.24 5.68 -19.41
CA ARG A 342 -4.98 6.94 -19.26
C ARG A 342 -4.69 7.60 -17.91
N GLU A 343 -4.95 8.89 -17.83
CA GLU A 343 -4.95 9.62 -16.57
C GLU A 343 -6.15 9.23 -15.71
N PRO A 344 -5.99 9.13 -14.38
CA PRO A 344 -7.11 8.96 -13.48
C PRO A 344 -8.10 10.13 -13.62
N PRO A 345 -9.41 9.89 -13.65
CA PRO A 345 -10.40 10.96 -13.55
C PRO A 345 -10.26 11.75 -12.25
N ALA A 346 -10.48 13.06 -12.28
CA ALA A 346 -10.29 13.92 -11.10
C ALA A 346 -11.19 13.54 -9.91
N ASP A 347 -12.40 13.00 -10.19
CA ASP A 347 -13.35 12.52 -9.18
C ASP A 347 -12.90 11.22 -8.46
N ARG A 348 -11.77 10.66 -8.86
CA ARG A 348 -11.15 9.51 -8.17
C ARG A 348 -10.29 9.93 -6.98
N PHE A 349 -10.05 11.21 -6.80
CA PHE A 349 -9.35 11.80 -5.66
C PHE A 349 -10.37 12.59 -4.83
N ASP A 350 -11.00 11.93 -3.86
CA ASP A 350 -12.16 12.43 -3.12
C ASP A 350 -11.77 12.88 -1.70
N SER A 351 -11.70 14.19 -1.50
CA SER A 351 -11.52 14.78 -0.18
C SER A 351 -12.83 15.22 0.50
N GLU A 352 -13.97 15.15 -0.22
CA GLU A 352 -15.28 15.57 0.34
C GLU A 352 -15.73 14.59 1.44
N LEU A 353 -15.54 13.29 1.21
CA LEU A 353 -15.84 12.25 2.22
C LEU A 353 -15.05 12.46 3.52
N LEU A 354 -13.78 12.83 3.40
CA LEU A 354 -12.93 13.15 4.56
C LEU A 354 -13.40 14.42 5.25
N ALA A 355 -13.78 15.47 4.50
CA ALA A 355 -14.30 16.70 5.07
C ALA A 355 -15.59 16.47 5.87
N GLU A 356 -16.48 15.59 5.38
CA GLU A 356 -17.67 15.16 6.12
C GLU A 356 -17.31 14.40 7.40
N ALA A 357 -16.38 13.47 7.33
CA ALA A 357 -15.91 12.71 8.50
C ALA A 357 -15.29 13.61 9.56
N ILE A 358 -14.48 14.60 9.15
CA ILE A 358 -13.90 15.61 10.05
C ILE A 358 -15.01 16.41 10.73
N ALA A 359 -16.00 16.92 9.98
CA ALA A 359 -17.09 17.72 10.52
C ALA A 359 -17.94 16.96 11.54
N GLU A 360 -18.18 15.66 11.29
CA GLU A 360 -18.87 14.81 12.26
C GLU A 360 -18.02 14.54 13.50
N LEU A 361 -16.72 14.27 13.33
CA LEU A 361 -15.81 13.95 14.44
C LEU A 361 -15.58 15.16 15.37
N GLU A 362 -15.57 16.39 14.85
CA GLU A 362 -15.47 17.62 15.66
C GLU A 362 -16.54 17.73 16.75
N ASP A 363 -17.73 17.18 16.53
CA ASP A 363 -18.81 17.17 17.49
C ASP A 363 -18.66 16.04 18.54
N GLU A 364 -17.80 15.06 18.28
CA GLU A 364 -17.63 13.84 19.09
C GLU A 364 -16.40 13.90 20.01
N VAL A 365 -15.36 14.68 19.68
CA VAL A 365 -14.08 14.71 20.38
C VAL A 365 -13.72 16.08 20.94
N GLU A 366 -12.80 16.12 21.93
CA GLU A 366 -12.34 17.38 22.56
C GLU A 366 -11.13 18.01 21.85
N TRP A 367 -10.48 17.27 20.93
CA TRP A 367 -9.36 17.75 20.11
C TRP A 367 -9.85 18.17 18.71
N ASP A 368 -9.06 18.99 18.00
CA ASP A 368 -9.42 19.48 16.66
C ASP A 368 -8.94 18.53 15.57
N PRO A 369 -9.85 17.78 14.89
CA PRO A 369 -9.47 16.83 13.85
C PRO A 369 -8.80 17.45 12.62
N ARG A 370 -9.00 18.77 12.37
CA ARG A 370 -8.36 19.49 11.26
C ARG A 370 -6.88 19.72 11.47
N GLN A 371 -6.42 19.70 12.72
CA GLN A 371 -5.02 19.94 13.06
C GLN A 371 -4.16 18.68 13.08
N VAL A 372 -4.75 17.53 12.79
CA VAL A 372 -4.01 16.28 12.71
C VAL A 372 -3.04 16.32 11.52
N GLY A 373 -1.75 16.13 11.78
CA GLY A 373 -0.67 16.26 10.80
C GLY A 373 0.00 17.63 10.77
N GLU A 374 -0.59 18.69 11.33
CA GLU A 374 -0.01 20.04 11.35
C GLU A 374 1.04 20.24 12.45
N ARG A 375 1.08 19.33 13.42
CA ARG A 375 2.03 19.44 14.54
C ARG A 375 3.44 19.06 14.10
N PRO A 376 4.46 19.82 14.52
CA PRO A 376 5.86 19.58 14.16
C PRO A 376 6.41 18.30 14.76
#